data_0eb660bd55e961a636de1a9f7f287170
#
_entry.id   0eb660bd55e961a636de1a9f7f287170
#
_cell.length_a   1.000
_cell.length_b   1.000
_cell.length_c   1.000
_cell.angle_alpha   90.00
_cell.angle_beta   90.00
_cell.angle_gamma   90.00
#
_symmetry.space_group_name_H-M   'P 1'
#
loop_
_entity.id
_entity.type
_entity.pdbx_description
1 polymer ?
#
loop_
_entity_poly.entity_id
_entity_poly.type
_entity_poly.pdbx_seq_one_letter_code
_entity_poly.pdbx_strand_id
1 'polypeptide(L)' 'MPAVNVNIQPEIIRWALSQTQKEKLGDTLMNNIIQWLNGTKTPTFKQIEDFSKKANIPLGYF' A
#
# COMPACT_ATOMS: atom_id res chain seq x y z
N MET A 1 -21.67 -0.27 1.47
CA MET A 1 -20.90 0.44 2.48
C MET A 1 -19.70 1.11 1.84
N PRO A 2 -19.45 2.34 2.18
CA PRO A 2 -18.27 3.00 1.64
C PRO A 2 -17.00 2.35 2.19
N ALA A 3 -15.97 2.28 1.36
CA ALA A 3 -14.68 1.80 1.79
C ALA A 3 -14.06 2.77 2.78
N VAL A 4 -13.36 2.24 3.78
CA VAL A 4 -12.63 3.08 4.72
C VAL A 4 -11.30 3.48 4.08
N ASN A 5 -11.13 4.77 3.87
CA ASN A 5 -9.88 5.29 3.34
C ASN A 5 -8.88 5.50 4.48
N VAL A 6 -7.64 5.10 4.22
CA VAL A 6 -6.57 5.22 5.21
C VAL A 6 -5.58 6.26 4.72
N ASN A 7 -5.33 7.26 5.56
CA ASN A 7 -4.40 8.32 5.22
C ASN A 7 -3.00 7.92 5.69
N ILE A 8 -2.17 7.49 4.75
CA ILE A 8 -0.82 7.02 5.03
C ILE A 8 0.17 7.95 4.36
N GLN A 9 1.25 8.27 5.07
CA GLN A 9 2.29 9.11 4.52
C GLN A 9 3.01 8.40 3.38
N PRO A 10 3.28 9.08 2.26
CA PRO A 10 3.97 8.47 1.12
C PRO A 10 5.33 7.88 1.48
N GLU A 11 6.01 8.47 2.46
CA GLU A 11 7.32 7.97 2.90
C GLU A 11 7.24 6.56 3.44
N ILE A 12 6.17 6.25 4.18
CA ILE A 12 5.97 4.92 4.73
C ILE A 12 5.71 3.92 3.60
N ILE A 13 4.93 4.33 2.60
CA ILE A 13 4.65 3.48 1.46
C ILE A 13 5.94 3.20 0.68
N ARG A 14 6.77 4.20 0.47
CA ARG A 14 8.05 4.02 -0.20
C ARG A 14 8.96 3.10 0.57
N TRP A 15 9.02 3.27 1.89
CA TRP A 15 9.83 2.40 2.73
C TRP A 15 9.37 0.96 2.63
N ALA A 16 8.06 0.73 2.75
CA ALA A 16 7.50 -0.62 2.64
C ALA A 16 7.80 -1.23 1.28
N LEU A 17 7.70 -0.44 0.22
CA LEU A 17 7.98 -0.91 -1.13
C LEU A 17 9.46 -1.31 -1.28
N SER A 18 10.37 -0.58 -0.64
CA SER A 18 11.78 -0.90 -0.69
C SER A 18 12.12 -2.19 0.05
N GLN A 19 11.30 -2.57 1.02
CA GLN A 19 11.49 -3.80 1.79
C GLN A 19 10.87 -5.03 1.13
N THR A 20 10.14 -4.84 0.04
CA THR A 20 9.34 -5.89 -0.56
C THR A 20 9.81 -6.15 -1.98
N GLN A 21 9.83 -7.43 -2.36
CA GLN A 21 10.09 -7.81 -3.74
C GLN A 21 8.87 -7.46 -4.59
N LYS A 22 9.10 -6.70 -5.65
CA LYS A 22 8.02 -6.20 -6.50
C LYS A 22 7.24 -7.33 -7.16
N GLU A 23 7.89 -8.45 -7.44
CA GLU A 23 7.25 -9.60 -8.05
C GLU A 23 6.14 -10.18 -7.18
N LYS A 24 6.26 -10.03 -5.86
CA LYS A 24 5.26 -10.55 -4.93
C LYS A 24 4.01 -9.70 -4.87
N LEU A 25 4.11 -8.45 -5.28
CA LEU A 25 2.98 -7.52 -5.17
C LEU A 25 1.97 -7.67 -6.30
N GLY A 26 2.42 -8.06 -7.49
CA GLY A 26 1.56 -8.14 -8.66
C GLY A 26 1.32 -6.77 -9.29
N ASP A 27 0.89 -6.79 -10.57
CA ASP A 27 0.74 -5.56 -11.34
C ASP A 27 -0.36 -4.66 -10.79
N THR A 28 -1.49 -5.24 -10.38
CA THR A 28 -2.62 -4.47 -9.89
C THR A 28 -2.25 -3.69 -8.63
N LEU A 29 -1.59 -4.36 -7.69
CA LEU A 29 -1.19 -3.70 -6.46
C LEU A 29 -0.13 -2.64 -6.71
N MET A 30 0.82 -2.92 -7.61
CA MET A 30 1.84 -1.93 -7.98
C MET A 30 1.20 -0.68 -8.56
N ASN A 31 0.22 -0.83 -9.44
CA ASN A 31 -0.49 0.32 -9.99
C ASN A 31 -1.18 1.13 -8.90
N ASN A 32 -1.80 0.45 -7.95
CA ASN A 32 -2.43 1.13 -6.82
C ASN A 32 -1.42 1.90 -6.00
N ILE A 33 -0.27 1.30 -5.71
CA ILE A 33 0.78 1.93 -4.93
C ILE A 33 1.29 3.20 -5.62
N ILE A 34 1.49 3.13 -6.93
CA ILE A 34 1.94 4.29 -7.70
C ILE A 34 0.92 5.43 -7.58
N GLN A 35 -0.36 5.12 -7.66
CA GLN A 35 -1.41 6.13 -7.52
C GLN A 35 -1.45 6.73 -6.11
N TRP A 36 -1.19 5.92 -5.10
CA TRP A 36 -1.10 6.43 -3.73
C TRP A 36 0.08 7.40 -3.57
N LEU A 37 1.23 7.06 -4.16
CA LEU A 37 2.43 7.89 -4.10
C LEU A 37 2.26 9.19 -4.85
N ASN A 38 1.51 9.16 -5.95
CA ASN A 38 1.24 10.36 -6.74
C ASN A 38 0.13 11.23 -6.15
N GLY A 39 -0.56 10.73 -5.13
CA GLY A 39 -1.67 11.46 -4.54
C GLY A 39 -2.95 11.40 -5.36
N THR A 40 -2.99 10.58 -6.40
CA THR A 40 -4.16 10.45 -7.26
C THR A 40 -5.30 9.73 -6.56
N LYS A 41 -4.97 8.74 -5.74
CA LYS A 41 -5.94 7.95 -4.98
C LYS A 41 -5.46 7.73 -3.56
N THR A 42 -6.42 7.57 -2.68
CA THR A 42 -6.15 7.22 -1.29
C THR A 42 -6.40 5.73 -1.10
N PRO A 43 -5.48 5.00 -0.44
CA PRO A 43 -5.68 3.58 -0.22
C PRO A 43 -6.83 3.31 0.74
N THR A 44 -7.56 2.22 0.51
CA THR A 44 -8.55 1.73 1.46
C THR A 44 -7.86 0.85 2.50
N PHE A 45 -8.53 0.65 3.63
CA PHE A 45 -7.99 -0.21 4.68
C PHE A 45 -7.69 -1.61 4.14
N LYS A 46 -8.59 -2.15 3.33
CA LYS A 46 -8.40 -3.48 2.77
C LYS A 46 -7.19 -3.54 1.84
N GLN A 47 -6.99 -2.49 1.05
CA GLN A 47 -5.83 -2.43 0.17
C GLN A 47 -4.53 -2.38 0.95
N ILE A 48 -4.49 -1.61 2.02
CA ILE A 48 -3.32 -1.55 2.90
C ILE A 48 -3.10 -2.88 3.60
N GLU A 49 -4.16 -3.53 4.02
CA GLU A 49 -4.06 -4.85 4.64
C GLU A 49 -3.44 -5.86 3.68
N ASP A 50 -3.90 -5.88 2.42
CA ASP A 50 -3.32 -6.75 1.40
C ASP A 50 -1.85 -6.42 1.17
N PHE A 51 -1.53 -5.14 1.09
CA PHE A 51 -0.15 -4.72 0.90
C PHE A 51 0.73 -5.16 2.07
N SER A 52 0.26 -5.00 3.29
CA SER A 52 1.03 -5.40 4.46
C SER A 52 1.32 -6.90 4.47
N LYS A 53 0.34 -7.70 4.07
CA LYS A 53 0.51 -9.15 3.99
C LYS A 53 1.53 -9.54 2.93
N LYS A 54 1.43 -8.96 1.75
CA LYS A 54 2.33 -9.28 0.65
C LYS A 54 3.73 -8.74 0.90
N ALA A 55 3.84 -7.61 1.57
CA ALA A 55 5.12 -7.02 1.92
C ALA A 55 5.74 -7.68 3.15
N ASN A 56 4.97 -8.48 3.87
CA ASN A 56 5.39 -9.09 5.12
C ASN A 56 5.79 -8.04 6.17
N ILE A 57 5.04 -6.95 6.19
CA ILE A 57 5.27 -5.84 7.12
C ILE A 57 4.04 -5.76 8.04
N PRO A 58 4.22 -5.66 9.36
CA PRO A 58 3.08 -5.54 10.26
C PRO A 58 2.22 -4.33 9.92
N LEU A 59 0.92 -4.52 9.95
CA LEU A 59 -0.04 -3.46 9.60
C LEU A 59 0.14 -2.22 10.48
N GLY A 60 0.56 -2.41 11.71
CA GLY A 60 0.77 -1.31 12.63
C GLY A 60 1.84 -0.32 12.21
N TYR A 61 2.67 -0.66 11.23
CA TYR A 61 3.68 0.24 10.71
C TYR A 61 3.09 1.29 9.75
N PHE A 62 1.87 1.09 9.32
CA PHE A 62 1.18 2.02 8.43
C PHE A 62 0.27 3.00 9.17
#